data_8585ab3af4aac440d0c803922c054c1e
#
_entry.id   8585ab3af4aac440d0c803922c054c1e
#
_cell.length_a   1.000
_cell.length_b   1.000
_cell.length_c   1.000
_cell.angle_alpha   90.00
_cell.angle_beta   90.00
_cell.angle_gamma   90.00
#
_symmetry.space_group_name_H-M   'P 1'
#
loop_
_entity.id
_entity.type
_entity.pdbx_description
1 polymer ?
#
loop_
_entity_poly.entity_id
_entity_poly.type
_entity_poly.pdbx_seq_one_letter_code
_entity_poly.pdbx_strand_id
1 'polypeptide(L)'
;LSLAYTETAGHPLLRQAIAGLYEKIVPEHVLVVAPEEGIFIALQSLLKPGDHVVAIWPGYQSLHEIPRKLGCALSFWKPEKKNYPRFSISRLKSLLRKETRLLIVNFPHNPTGAILEKADWEELVQMASERGITVFSDEMYRFLEYDSRDCRPGLCDLLPKAVTLGGLSKGFGLPGLRLGWLATQDPKLFLRMAAWRDYTTICNSAPSEVLGLIALRNREKITSRHRKTILANLDLLDRFFERHEDRFEWYRPRAGSIALPALKGKRDATRFCADLVKQQGVLLVPGKVFGCQANRFRIGFGRKNLPQALEQFEIFVKKHRIGY
;
A
#
# COMPACT_ATOMS: atom_id res chain seq x y z
N LEU A 1 21.29 12.52 -22.52
CA LEU A 1 20.65 11.33 -21.95
C LEU A 1 21.04 10.12 -22.79
N SER A 2 21.74 9.14 -22.21
CA SER A 2 21.94 7.83 -22.84
C SER A 2 20.69 6.96 -22.62
N LEU A 3 20.24 6.27 -23.67
CA LEU A 3 19.16 5.27 -23.60
C LEU A 3 19.72 3.84 -23.56
N ALA A 4 20.99 3.67 -23.16
CA ALA A 4 21.60 2.38 -22.89
C ALA A 4 20.98 1.73 -21.62
N TYR A 5 21.31 0.48 -21.37
CA TYR A 5 20.96 -0.18 -20.12
C TYR A 5 21.49 0.61 -18.92
N THR A 6 20.66 0.74 -17.89
CA THR A 6 21.08 1.25 -16.59
C THR A 6 21.67 0.12 -15.75
N GLU A 7 22.19 0.44 -14.57
CA GLU A 7 22.64 -0.58 -13.63
C GLU A 7 21.46 -1.44 -13.13
N THR A 8 21.68 -2.73 -12.95
CA THR A 8 20.64 -3.66 -12.46
C THR A 8 19.99 -3.19 -11.17
N ALA A 9 20.77 -2.67 -10.22
CA ALA A 9 20.25 -2.14 -8.97
C ALA A 9 19.61 -0.74 -9.09
N GLY A 10 19.74 -0.09 -10.24
CA GLY A 10 19.30 1.29 -10.50
C GLY A 10 20.46 2.29 -10.45
N HIS A 11 20.26 3.43 -11.10
CA HIS A 11 21.27 4.48 -11.23
C HIS A 11 21.75 4.96 -9.85
N PRO A 12 23.10 5.13 -9.62
CA PRO A 12 23.66 5.46 -8.32
C PRO A 12 23.05 6.70 -7.65
N LEU A 13 22.88 7.79 -8.42
CA LEU A 13 22.28 9.03 -7.89
C LEU A 13 20.81 8.83 -7.46
N LEU A 14 20.07 7.94 -8.15
CA LEU A 14 18.70 7.61 -7.78
C LEU A 14 18.68 6.80 -6.48
N ARG A 15 19.56 5.80 -6.37
CA ARG A 15 19.72 4.99 -5.15
C ARG A 15 20.11 5.86 -3.96
N GLN A 16 21.03 6.81 -4.15
CA GLN A 16 21.43 7.80 -3.14
C GLN A 16 20.22 8.66 -2.71
N ALA A 17 19.43 9.17 -3.66
CA ALA A 17 18.25 9.97 -3.33
C ALA A 17 17.18 9.15 -2.60
N ILE A 18 17.03 7.86 -2.92
CA ILE A 18 16.13 6.94 -2.20
C ILE A 18 16.66 6.65 -0.80
N ALA A 19 17.95 6.35 -0.65
CA ALA A 19 18.57 6.12 0.66
C ALA A 19 18.37 7.32 1.60
N GLY A 20 18.44 8.55 1.08
CA GLY A 20 18.15 9.78 1.81
C GLY A 20 16.70 9.95 2.31
N LEU A 21 15.79 9.01 2.02
CA LEU A 21 14.46 8.93 2.61
C LEU A 21 14.43 8.16 3.94
N TYR A 22 15.54 7.54 4.31
CA TYR A 22 15.72 6.64 5.43
C TYR A 22 16.92 7.08 6.27
N GLU A 23 16.95 6.65 7.53
CA GLU A 23 18.05 7.01 8.46
C GLU A 23 19.23 6.02 8.38
N LYS A 24 18.93 4.73 8.16
CA LYS A 24 19.93 3.65 8.23
C LYS A 24 20.19 2.93 6.90
N ILE A 25 19.52 3.34 5.84
CA ILE A 25 19.67 2.72 4.52
C ILE A 25 20.80 3.41 3.77
N VAL A 26 21.73 2.61 3.24
CA VAL A 26 22.80 3.06 2.36
C VAL A 26 22.42 2.79 0.89
N PRO A 27 22.96 3.55 -0.08
CA PRO A 27 22.61 3.37 -1.50
C PRO A 27 22.85 1.94 -2.01
N GLU A 28 23.86 1.24 -1.48
CA GLU A 28 24.19 -0.14 -1.85
C GLU A 28 23.10 -1.16 -1.50
N HIS A 29 22.23 -0.81 -0.57
CA HIS A 29 21.13 -1.65 -0.09
C HIS A 29 19.76 -1.21 -0.64
N VAL A 30 19.75 -0.41 -1.70
CA VAL A 30 18.55 -0.01 -2.44
C VAL A 30 18.51 -0.71 -3.79
N LEU A 31 17.44 -1.45 -4.06
CA LEU A 31 17.16 -2.07 -5.35
C LEU A 31 15.97 -1.33 -6.00
N VAL A 32 16.23 -0.63 -7.10
CA VAL A 32 15.21 0.10 -7.85
C VAL A 32 14.45 -0.88 -8.75
N VAL A 33 13.12 -0.89 -8.64
CA VAL A 33 12.23 -1.88 -9.29
C VAL A 33 10.91 -1.23 -9.72
N ALA A 34 10.17 -1.87 -10.61
CA ALA A 34 8.73 -1.59 -10.68
C ALA A 34 8.06 -2.13 -9.40
N PRO A 35 7.12 -1.39 -8.76
CA PRO A 35 6.59 -1.80 -7.44
C PRO A 35 6.05 -3.23 -7.37
N GLU A 36 5.30 -3.67 -8.39
CA GLU A 36 4.76 -5.03 -8.45
C GLU A 36 5.85 -6.09 -8.58
N GLU A 37 6.84 -5.82 -9.41
CA GLU A 37 8.04 -6.65 -9.52
C GLU A 37 8.78 -6.73 -8.19
N GLY A 38 8.84 -5.61 -7.45
CA GLY A 38 9.44 -5.57 -6.11
C GLY A 38 8.76 -6.52 -5.13
N ILE A 39 7.42 -6.58 -5.13
CA ILE A 39 6.68 -7.56 -4.32
C ILE A 39 7.07 -8.98 -4.72
N PHE A 40 7.08 -9.28 -6.02
CA PHE A 40 7.42 -10.60 -6.54
C PHE A 40 8.84 -11.01 -6.13
N ILE A 41 9.83 -10.18 -6.43
CA ILE A 41 11.25 -10.41 -6.11
C ILE A 41 11.46 -10.62 -4.61
N ALA A 42 10.89 -9.74 -3.78
CA ALA A 42 11.04 -9.83 -2.32
C ALA A 42 10.46 -11.15 -1.78
N LEU A 43 9.22 -11.49 -2.16
CA LEU A 43 8.57 -12.69 -1.65
C LEU A 43 9.23 -13.98 -2.15
N GLN A 44 9.71 -14.02 -3.41
CA GLN A 44 10.52 -15.14 -3.92
C GLN A 44 11.85 -15.30 -3.16
N SER A 45 12.45 -14.18 -2.74
CA SER A 45 13.71 -14.19 -2.00
C SER A 45 13.54 -14.58 -0.53
N LEU A 46 12.37 -14.33 0.06
CA LEU A 46 12.12 -14.48 1.49
C LEU A 46 11.49 -15.82 1.86
N LEU A 47 10.76 -16.45 0.94
CA LEU A 47 9.88 -17.59 1.21
C LEU A 47 10.29 -18.86 0.46
N LYS A 48 9.93 -19.99 1.05
CA LYS A 48 9.97 -21.32 0.46
C LYS A 48 8.69 -22.10 0.79
N PRO A 49 8.36 -23.16 0.04
CA PRO A 49 7.20 -24.02 0.35
C PRO A 49 7.21 -24.50 1.80
N GLY A 50 6.04 -24.45 2.44
CA GLY A 50 5.86 -24.85 3.84
C GLY A 50 6.09 -23.74 4.88
N ASP A 51 6.68 -22.59 4.51
CA ASP A 51 6.84 -21.48 5.44
C ASP A 51 5.48 -20.95 5.93
N HIS A 52 5.42 -20.56 7.21
CA HIS A 52 4.25 -19.86 7.74
C HIS A 52 4.41 -18.33 7.60
N VAL A 53 3.39 -17.71 7.06
CA VAL A 53 3.33 -16.25 6.81
C VAL A 53 2.11 -15.66 7.49
N VAL A 54 2.29 -14.56 8.21
CA VAL A 54 1.17 -13.73 8.67
C VAL A 54 1.08 -12.52 7.74
N ALA A 55 -0.05 -12.36 7.06
CA ALA A 55 -0.28 -11.25 6.12
C ALA A 55 -1.44 -10.38 6.60
N ILE A 56 -1.30 -9.04 6.42
CA ILE A 56 -2.38 -8.10 6.66
C ILE A 56 -3.57 -8.38 5.72
N TRP A 57 -4.80 -8.23 6.25
CA TRP A 57 -6.04 -8.49 5.51
C TRP A 57 -7.18 -7.55 5.97
N PRO A 58 -8.06 -7.05 5.07
CA PRO A 58 -8.01 -7.23 3.62
C PRO A 58 -6.76 -6.59 3.03
N GLY A 59 -6.33 -6.95 1.81
CA GLY A 59 -5.07 -6.44 1.31
C GLY A 59 -4.93 -6.51 -0.21
N TYR A 60 -3.82 -5.95 -0.67
CA TYR A 60 -3.43 -6.03 -2.06
C TYR A 60 -3.09 -7.49 -2.43
N GLN A 61 -3.65 -7.98 -3.53
CA GLN A 61 -3.66 -9.42 -3.84
C GLN A 61 -2.27 -10.05 -3.86
N SER A 62 -1.28 -9.38 -4.44
CA SER A 62 0.08 -9.92 -4.55
C SER A 62 0.72 -10.22 -3.19
N LEU A 63 0.32 -9.50 -2.13
CA LEU A 63 0.85 -9.71 -0.77
C LEU A 63 0.43 -11.04 -0.14
N HIS A 64 -0.59 -11.72 -0.70
CA HIS A 64 -1.05 -13.01 -0.19
C HIS A 64 -1.17 -14.10 -1.27
N GLU A 65 -1.43 -13.74 -2.53
CA GLU A 65 -1.50 -14.76 -3.59
C GLU A 65 -0.12 -15.30 -3.97
N ILE A 66 0.93 -14.46 -3.96
CA ILE A 66 2.29 -14.94 -4.22
C ILE A 66 2.74 -15.94 -3.13
N PRO A 67 2.65 -15.66 -1.81
CA PRO A 67 2.95 -16.64 -0.78
C PRO A 67 2.10 -17.91 -0.90
N ARG A 68 0.79 -17.77 -1.21
CA ARG A 68 -0.08 -18.94 -1.43
C ARG A 68 0.41 -19.81 -2.58
N LYS A 69 0.78 -19.19 -3.71
CA LYS A 69 1.30 -19.89 -4.89
C LYS A 69 2.65 -20.55 -4.63
N LEU A 70 3.45 -19.97 -3.73
CA LEU A 70 4.71 -20.59 -3.26
C LEU A 70 4.52 -21.77 -2.31
N GLY A 71 3.27 -22.12 -1.96
CA GLY A 71 2.98 -23.22 -1.04
C GLY A 71 3.16 -22.86 0.44
N CYS A 72 3.09 -21.57 0.80
CA CYS A 72 3.17 -21.13 2.18
C CYS A 72 1.83 -21.29 2.92
N ALA A 73 1.90 -21.55 4.23
CA ALA A 73 0.75 -21.50 5.12
C ALA A 73 0.46 -20.05 5.53
N LEU A 74 -0.77 -19.58 5.30
CA LEU A 74 -1.16 -18.17 5.55
C LEU A 74 -2.07 -18.04 6.77
N SER A 75 -1.74 -17.11 7.65
CA SER A 75 -2.63 -16.57 8.66
C SER A 75 -2.91 -15.09 8.35
N PHE A 76 -4.14 -14.61 8.58
CA PHE A 76 -4.54 -13.27 8.18
C PHE A 76 -4.75 -12.36 9.40
N TRP A 77 -3.98 -11.29 9.47
CA TRP A 77 -4.17 -10.22 10.43
C TRP A 77 -5.26 -9.28 9.95
N LYS A 78 -6.45 -9.42 10.56
CA LYS A 78 -7.67 -8.69 10.18
C LYS A 78 -7.95 -7.56 11.16
N PRO A 79 -8.55 -6.43 10.69
CA PRO A 79 -8.98 -5.36 11.57
C PRO A 79 -10.11 -5.83 12.50
N GLU A 80 -10.28 -5.14 13.60
CA GLU A 80 -11.34 -5.37 14.57
C GLU A 80 -12.72 -5.03 13.98
N LYS A 81 -13.73 -5.87 14.28
CA LYS A 81 -15.09 -5.62 13.79
C LYS A 81 -15.73 -4.38 14.42
N LYS A 82 -15.53 -4.17 15.74
CA LYS A 82 -16.12 -3.06 16.49
C LYS A 82 -15.48 -1.70 16.17
N ASN A 83 -14.15 -1.68 15.98
CA ASN A 83 -13.36 -0.47 15.77
C ASN A 83 -12.74 -0.46 14.34
N TYR A 84 -13.54 -0.83 13.37
CA TYR A 84 -13.09 -0.88 11.98
C TYR A 84 -12.67 0.52 11.48
N PRO A 85 -11.53 0.71 10.82
CA PRO A 85 -10.56 -0.34 10.40
C PRO A 85 -9.31 -0.45 11.30
N ARG A 86 -9.45 -0.52 12.62
CA ARG A 86 -8.32 -0.63 13.56
C ARG A 86 -7.70 -2.04 13.52
N PHE A 87 -6.37 -2.08 13.47
CA PHE A 87 -5.58 -3.31 13.60
C PHE A 87 -4.98 -3.41 15.00
N SER A 88 -5.20 -4.51 15.71
CA SER A 88 -4.74 -4.74 17.07
C SER A 88 -3.50 -5.63 17.09
N ILE A 89 -2.45 -5.23 17.82
CA ILE A 89 -1.23 -6.02 17.99
C ILE A 89 -1.48 -7.29 18.79
N SER A 90 -2.39 -7.28 19.76
CA SER A 90 -2.76 -8.49 20.50
C SER A 90 -3.31 -9.58 19.55
N ARG A 91 -4.12 -9.18 18.56
CA ARG A 91 -4.59 -10.10 17.54
C ARG A 91 -3.45 -10.59 16.63
N LEU A 92 -2.51 -9.72 16.26
CA LEU A 92 -1.32 -10.13 15.51
C LEU A 92 -0.53 -11.17 16.30
N LYS A 93 -0.25 -10.93 17.58
CA LYS A 93 0.46 -11.87 18.45
C LYS A 93 -0.18 -13.25 18.50
N SER A 94 -1.53 -13.32 18.54
CA SER A 94 -2.26 -14.60 18.55
C SER A 94 -2.16 -15.41 17.26
N LEU A 95 -1.75 -14.79 16.15
CA LEU A 95 -1.56 -15.45 14.85
C LEU A 95 -0.13 -15.99 14.66
N LEU A 96 0.83 -15.49 15.44
CA LEU A 96 2.22 -15.89 15.31
C LEU A 96 2.46 -17.27 15.91
N ARG A 97 3.20 -18.09 15.18
CA ARG A 97 3.64 -19.44 15.55
C ARG A 97 5.16 -19.45 15.73
N LYS A 98 5.71 -20.51 16.30
CA LYS A 98 7.16 -20.68 16.42
C LYS A 98 7.85 -20.70 15.05
N GLU A 99 7.20 -21.31 14.07
CA GLU A 99 7.64 -21.43 12.68
C GLU A 99 7.28 -20.23 11.78
N THR A 100 6.68 -19.15 12.33
CA THR A 100 6.37 -17.97 11.52
C THR A 100 7.65 -17.38 10.93
N ARG A 101 7.74 -17.40 9.60
CA ARG A 101 8.91 -16.94 8.85
C ARG A 101 8.84 -15.48 8.46
N LEU A 102 7.65 -15.04 8.04
CA LEU A 102 7.45 -13.71 7.48
C LEU A 102 6.18 -13.07 8.03
N LEU A 103 6.29 -11.79 8.38
CA LEU A 103 5.17 -10.90 8.60
C LEU A 103 5.08 -9.93 7.42
N ILE A 104 3.93 -9.86 6.75
CA ILE A 104 3.64 -8.93 5.66
C ILE A 104 2.70 -7.87 6.18
N VAL A 105 3.13 -6.61 6.15
CA VAL A 105 2.35 -5.44 6.55
C VAL A 105 2.25 -4.43 5.41
N ASN A 106 1.19 -3.62 5.43
CA ASN A 106 0.99 -2.54 4.49
C ASN A 106 0.40 -1.34 5.25
N PHE A 107 1.23 -0.34 5.53
CA PHE A 107 0.80 0.91 6.17
C PHE A 107 1.52 2.10 5.52
N PRO A 108 0.76 3.20 5.22
CA PRO A 108 -0.70 3.32 5.31
C PRO A 108 -1.43 2.26 4.49
N HIS A 109 -2.53 1.75 5.03
CA HIS A 109 -3.16 0.51 4.60
C HIS A 109 -4.03 0.65 3.34
N ASN A 110 -3.78 -0.17 2.35
CA ASN A 110 -4.67 -0.38 1.20
C ASN A 110 -5.50 -1.66 1.46
N PRO A 111 -6.85 -1.57 1.53
CA PRO A 111 -7.70 -0.53 0.92
C PRO A 111 -8.30 0.50 1.88
N THR A 112 -8.01 0.52 3.17
CA THR A 112 -8.79 1.28 4.16
C THR A 112 -8.27 2.69 4.47
N GLY A 113 -7.01 3.00 4.13
CA GLY A 113 -6.36 4.25 4.57
C GLY A 113 -6.07 4.29 6.09
N ALA A 114 -6.10 3.14 6.76
CA ALA A 114 -5.74 3.02 8.17
C ALA A 114 -4.22 3.15 8.36
N ILE A 115 -3.85 3.57 9.56
CA ILE A 115 -2.48 3.57 10.07
C ILE A 115 -2.44 2.81 11.41
N LEU A 116 -1.26 2.39 11.83
CA LEU A 116 -1.04 1.94 13.20
C LEU A 116 -0.78 3.14 14.12
N GLU A 117 -1.34 3.09 15.34
CA GLU A 117 -0.96 4.03 16.39
C GLU A 117 0.54 3.88 16.72
N LYS A 118 1.14 4.95 17.25
CA LYS A 118 2.57 4.95 17.56
C LYS A 118 2.98 3.78 18.46
N ALA A 119 2.23 3.55 19.54
CA ALA A 119 2.49 2.45 20.46
C ALA A 119 2.37 1.08 19.79
N ASP A 120 1.34 0.88 18.94
CA ASP A 120 1.15 -0.36 18.18
C ASP A 120 2.29 -0.60 17.17
N TRP A 121 2.83 0.48 16.56
CA TRP A 121 3.99 0.40 15.66
C TRP A 121 5.26 0.00 16.41
N GLU A 122 5.52 0.63 17.55
CA GLU A 122 6.67 0.32 18.42
C GLU A 122 6.59 -1.13 18.94
N GLU A 123 5.41 -1.57 19.36
CA GLU A 123 5.16 -2.95 19.83
C GLU A 123 5.35 -3.98 18.69
N LEU A 124 4.94 -3.66 17.46
CA LEU A 124 5.19 -4.50 16.28
C LEU A 124 6.70 -4.67 16.05
N VAL A 125 7.45 -3.59 16.09
CA VAL A 125 8.91 -3.59 15.91
C VAL A 125 9.57 -4.43 17.00
N GLN A 126 9.23 -4.20 18.25
CA GLN A 126 9.79 -4.96 19.39
C GLN A 126 9.50 -6.45 19.23
N MET A 127 8.25 -6.82 18.99
CA MET A 127 7.81 -8.21 18.81
C MET A 127 8.53 -8.90 17.66
N ALA A 128 8.66 -8.24 16.50
CA ALA A 128 9.34 -8.81 15.34
C ALA A 128 10.84 -9.01 15.61
N SER A 129 11.48 -8.08 16.31
CA SER A 129 12.88 -8.15 16.73
C SER A 129 13.12 -9.30 17.70
N GLU A 130 12.33 -9.39 18.79
CA GLU A 130 12.47 -10.43 19.82
C GLU A 130 12.27 -11.84 19.26
N ARG A 131 11.37 -12.01 18.31
CA ARG A 131 11.08 -13.30 17.68
C ARG A 131 11.97 -13.60 16.46
N GLY A 132 12.82 -12.64 16.04
CA GLY A 132 13.67 -12.79 14.85
C GLY A 132 12.88 -12.95 13.53
N ILE A 133 11.62 -12.49 13.49
CA ILE A 133 10.73 -12.57 12.32
C ILE A 133 11.16 -11.55 11.28
N THR A 134 11.27 -11.99 10.02
CA THR A 134 11.47 -11.08 8.90
C THR A 134 10.17 -10.31 8.62
N VAL A 135 10.28 -9.01 8.30
CA VAL A 135 9.11 -8.19 7.96
C VAL A 135 9.24 -7.69 6.52
N PHE A 136 8.22 -7.93 5.70
CA PHE A 136 8.02 -7.24 4.43
C PHE A 136 6.98 -6.12 4.65
N SER A 137 7.42 -4.88 4.46
CA SER A 137 6.60 -3.67 4.65
C SER A 137 6.29 -3.00 3.31
N ASP A 138 5.05 -3.08 2.86
CA ASP A 138 4.56 -2.30 1.74
C ASP A 138 4.19 -0.88 2.23
N GLU A 139 5.06 0.09 1.95
CA GLU A 139 4.92 1.49 2.34
C GLU A 139 4.60 2.41 1.14
N MET A 140 3.92 1.88 0.13
CA MET A 140 3.59 2.62 -1.09
C MET A 140 2.78 3.90 -0.86
N TYR A 141 2.05 4.01 0.26
CA TYR A 141 1.29 5.20 0.64
C TYR A 141 2.01 6.11 1.64
N ARG A 142 3.26 5.84 2.00
CA ARG A 142 4.11 6.73 2.80
C ARG A 142 4.17 8.11 2.16
N PHE A 143 4.27 9.16 2.98
CA PHE A 143 4.19 10.59 2.64
C PHE A 143 2.77 11.10 2.34
N LEU A 144 1.76 10.27 2.49
CA LEU A 144 0.34 10.63 2.36
C LEU A 144 -0.40 10.55 3.69
N GLU A 145 0.28 10.57 4.81
CA GLU A 145 -0.29 10.78 6.13
C GLU A 145 -0.85 12.20 6.19
N TYR A 146 -2.06 12.36 6.74
CA TYR A 146 -2.72 13.68 6.78
C TYR A 146 -2.21 14.54 7.92
N ASP A 147 -1.83 13.91 9.03
CA ASP A 147 -1.22 14.52 10.20
C ASP A 147 0.25 14.09 10.30
N SER A 148 1.15 15.03 10.60
CA SER A 148 2.58 14.73 10.78
C SER A 148 2.84 13.78 11.96
N ARG A 149 1.97 13.77 12.96
CA ARG A 149 2.02 12.84 14.10
C ARG A 149 1.80 11.38 13.69
N ASP A 150 1.23 11.15 12.52
CA ASP A 150 0.96 9.83 11.96
C ASP A 150 2.10 9.27 11.11
N CYS A 151 3.10 10.12 10.79
CA CYS A 151 4.29 9.68 10.08
C CYS A 151 5.12 8.73 10.94
N ARG A 152 5.56 7.62 10.34
CA ARG A 152 6.42 6.62 11.00
C ARG A 152 7.73 6.45 10.23
N PRO A 153 8.84 6.14 10.90
CA PRO A 153 10.05 5.67 10.22
C PRO A 153 9.74 4.43 9.40
N GLY A 154 10.45 4.23 8.29
CA GLY A 154 10.34 3.00 7.50
C GLY A 154 10.74 1.78 8.34
N LEU A 155 10.09 0.63 8.14
CA LEU A 155 10.45 -0.57 8.91
C LEU A 155 11.88 -1.04 8.63
N CYS A 156 12.42 -0.75 7.45
CA CYS A 156 13.83 -1.02 7.15
C CYS A 156 14.81 -0.20 8.00
N ASP A 157 14.41 0.96 8.57
CA ASP A 157 15.25 1.71 9.52
C ASP A 157 15.22 1.09 10.92
N LEU A 158 14.12 0.44 11.29
CA LEU A 158 13.86 -0.03 12.65
C LEU A 158 14.28 -1.49 12.86
N LEU A 159 14.20 -2.31 11.80
CA LEU A 159 14.45 -3.75 11.84
C LEU A 159 15.50 -4.15 10.80
N PRO A 160 16.66 -4.69 11.22
CA PRO A 160 17.70 -5.14 10.28
C PRO A 160 17.21 -6.18 9.26
N LYS A 161 16.25 -7.03 9.66
CA LYS A 161 15.67 -8.06 8.78
C LYS A 161 14.39 -7.58 8.06
N ALA A 162 14.12 -6.28 8.01
CA ALA A 162 12.99 -5.80 7.23
C ALA A 162 13.38 -5.51 5.78
N VAL A 163 12.41 -5.73 4.89
CA VAL A 163 12.43 -5.26 3.52
C VAL A 163 11.26 -4.30 3.34
N THR A 164 11.55 -3.05 3.03
CA THR A 164 10.53 -2.03 2.77
C THR A 164 10.38 -1.80 1.27
N LEU A 165 9.15 -1.88 0.78
CA LEU A 165 8.76 -1.46 -0.57
C LEU A 165 8.27 -0.02 -0.52
N GLY A 166 8.94 0.86 -1.27
CA GLY A 166 8.51 2.23 -1.51
C GLY A 166 8.32 2.51 -3.00
N GLY A 167 7.78 3.67 -3.35
CA GLY A 167 7.66 4.01 -4.76
C GLY A 167 6.95 5.31 -5.07
N LEU A 168 7.05 5.73 -6.34
CA LEU A 168 6.54 7.02 -6.81
C LEU A 168 5.07 6.99 -7.23
N SER A 169 4.45 5.81 -7.31
CA SER A 169 3.11 5.64 -7.88
C SER A 169 2.00 6.30 -7.04
N LYS A 170 2.12 6.34 -5.71
CA LYS A 170 1.08 6.78 -4.79
C LYS A 170 1.47 8.08 -4.09
N GLY A 171 2.48 8.07 -3.22
CA GLY A 171 2.92 9.25 -2.49
C GLY A 171 3.24 10.44 -3.39
N PHE A 172 3.89 10.18 -4.51
CA PHE A 172 4.25 11.21 -5.50
C PHE A 172 3.20 11.40 -6.61
N GLY A 173 2.21 10.51 -6.74
CA GLY A 173 1.20 10.61 -7.79
C GLY A 173 1.73 10.35 -9.21
N LEU A 174 2.81 9.60 -9.36
CA LEU A 174 3.51 9.33 -10.62
C LEU A 174 3.43 7.83 -11.04
N PRO A 175 2.23 7.21 -11.14
CA PRO A 175 2.11 5.79 -11.41
C PRO A 175 2.65 5.37 -12.81
N GLY A 176 2.67 6.29 -13.77
CA GLY A 176 3.15 6.05 -15.12
C GLY A 176 4.66 5.83 -15.23
N LEU A 177 5.44 6.26 -14.24
CA LEU A 177 6.89 6.03 -14.23
C LEU A 177 7.25 4.57 -13.97
N ARG A 178 6.35 3.75 -13.40
CA ARG A 178 6.60 2.35 -13.03
C ARG A 178 7.85 2.19 -12.16
N LEU A 179 8.10 3.14 -11.26
CA LEU A 179 9.30 3.24 -10.45
C LEU A 179 8.99 3.13 -8.96
N GLY A 180 9.69 2.24 -8.29
CA GLY A 180 9.73 2.03 -6.86
C GLY A 180 11.07 1.44 -6.45
N TRP A 181 11.15 0.96 -5.24
CA TRP A 181 12.38 0.39 -4.68
C TRP A 181 12.10 -0.58 -3.54
N LEU A 182 13.03 -1.51 -3.37
CA LEU A 182 13.19 -2.30 -2.14
C LEU A 182 14.38 -1.75 -1.37
N ALA A 183 14.23 -1.59 -0.06
CA ALA A 183 15.27 -1.14 0.85
C ALA A 183 15.36 -2.08 2.06
N THR A 184 16.60 -2.43 2.44
CA THR A 184 16.88 -3.31 3.58
C THR A 184 18.24 -2.99 4.18
N GLN A 185 18.45 -3.26 5.46
CA GLN A 185 19.79 -3.19 6.07
C GLN A 185 20.59 -4.49 5.89
N ASP A 186 19.94 -5.59 5.47
CA ASP A 186 20.58 -6.90 5.34
C ASP A 186 21.20 -7.09 3.94
N PRO A 187 22.55 -7.09 3.82
CA PRO A 187 23.22 -7.25 2.53
C PRO A 187 22.96 -8.62 1.90
N LYS A 188 22.70 -9.66 2.70
CA LYS A 188 22.39 -11.01 2.16
C LYS A 188 20.98 -11.02 1.55
N LEU A 189 20.02 -10.32 2.15
CA LEU A 189 18.70 -10.15 1.56
C LEU A 189 18.77 -9.33 0.28
N PHE A 190 19.53 -8.23 0.28
CA PHE A 190 19.74 -7.41 -0.90
C PHE A 190 20.29 -8.26 -2.07
N LEU A 191 21.38 -9.01 -1.86
CA LEU A 191 21.99 -9.83 -2.89
C LEU A 191 21.01 -10.89 -3.46
N ARG A 192 20.22 -11.52 -2.61
CA ARG A 192 19.20 -12.48 -3.07
C ARG A 192 18.12 -11.81 -3.94
N MET A 193 17.68 -10.62 -3.56
CA MET A 193 16.70 -9.86 -4.35
C MET A 193 17.30 -9.37 -5.66
N ALA A 194 18.53 -8.89 -5.64
CA ALA A 194 19.24 -8.46 -6.85
C ALA A 194 19.44 -9.61 -7.85
N ALA A 195 19.75 -10.82 -7.37
CA ALA A 195 19.86 -12.01 -8.23
C ALA A 195 18.55 -12.35 -8.96
N TRP A 196 17.38 -12.15 -8.33
CA TRP A 196 16.08 -12.32 -9.01
C TRP A 196 15.85 -11.25 -10.09
N ARG A 197 16.43 -10.06 -9.91
CA ARG A 197 16.32 -8.96 -10.88
C ARG A 197 16.86 -9.34 -12.24
N ASP A 198 17.94 -10.10 -12.30
CA ASP A 198 18.57 -10.53 -13.54
C ASP A 198 17.65 -11.44 -14.40
N TYR A 199 16.64 -12.04 -13.79
CA TYR A 199 15.65 -12.94 -14.45
C TYR A 199 14.27 -12.29 -14.63
N THR A 200 14.12 -11.02 -14.32
CA THR A 200 12.88 -10.26 -14.54
C THR A 200 13.11 -9.15 -15.59
N THR A 201 13.24 -7.90 -15.18
CA THR A 201 13.39 -6.77 -16.10
C THR A 201 14.83 -6.32 -16.32
N ILE A 202 15.81 -6.95 -15.67
CA ILE A 202 17.25 -6.68 -15.71
C ILE A 202 17.58 -5.29 -15.13
N CYS A 203 16.99 -4.22 -15.67
CA CYS A 203 17.15 -2.85 -15.22
C CYS A 203 15.85 -2.05 -15.48
N ASN A 204 15.79 -0.81 -15.01
CA ASN A 204 14.64 0.04 -15.28
C ASN A 204 14.81 0.85 -16.57
N SER A 205 13.73 1.51 -16.99
CA SER A 205 13.77 2.52 -18.04
C SER A 205 14.62 3.71 -17.60
N ALA A 206 15.69 4.02 -18.33
CA ALA A 206 16.56 5.15 -18.04
C ALA A 206 15.80 6.50 -17.94
N PRO A 207 14.86 6.84 -18.85
CA PRO A 207 14.01 8.03 -18.68
C PRO A 207 13.21 8.03 -17.37
N SER A 208 12.68 6.87 -16.95
CA SER A 208 11.94 6.77 -15.68
C SER A 208 12.84 7.02 -14.47
N GLU A 209 14.08 6.54 -14.49
CA GLU A 209 15.04 6.79 -13.40
C GLU A 209 15.43 8.27 -13.30
N VAL A 210 15.66 8.94 -14.43
CA VAL A 210 15.94 10.39 -14.44
C VAL A 210 14.76 11.19 -13.90
N LEU A 211 13.55 10.90 -14.37
CA LEU A 211 12.33 11.56 -13.88
C LEU A 211 12.08 11.22 -12.41
N GLY A 212 12.39 10.01 -11.97
CA GLY A 212 12.33 9.59 -10.58
C GLY A 212 13.29 10.37 -9.68
N LEU A 213 14.53 10.56 -10.13
CA LEU A 213 15.53 11.39 -9.42
C LEU A 213 15.06 12.84 -9.27
N ILE A 214 14.51 13.41 -10.35
CA ILE A 214 13.94 14.77 -10.34
C ILE A 214 12.77 14.85 -9.34
N ALA A 215 11.89 13.84 -9.34
CA ALA A 215 10.77 13.78 -8.41
C ALA A 215 11.22 13.70 -6.95
N LEU A 216 12.21 12.86 -6.62
CA LEU A 216 12.75 12.71 -5.28
C LEU A 216 13.43 13.99 -4.78
N ARG A 217 14.19 14.67 -5.63
CA ARG A 217 14.80 15.99 -5.31
C ARG A 217 13.77 17.08 -5.06
N ASN A 218 12.56 16.93 -5.60
CA ASN A 218 11.42 17.84 -5.39
C ASN A 218 10.32 17.25 -4.51
N ARG A 219 10.67 16.27 -3.65
CA ARG A 219 9.73 15.51 -2.82
C ARG A 219 8.71 16.37 -2.12
N GLU A 220 9.18 17.33 -1.31
CA GLU A 220 8.31 18.18 -0.50
C GLU A 220 7.25 18.91 -1.34
N LYS A 221 7.66 19.49 -2.46
CA LYS A 221 6.77 20.22 -3.37
C LYS A 221 5.71 19.31 -3.99
N ILE A 222 6.13 18.11 -4.42
CA ILE A 222 5.24 17.15 -5.10
C ILE A 222 4.26 16.54 -4.11
N THR A 223 4.73 16.02 -2.98
CA THR A 223 3.89 15.33 -1.99
C THR A 223 2.94 16.31 -1.30
N SER A 224 3.39 17.52 -0.96
CA SER A 224 2.55 18.56 -0.37
C SER A 224 1.40 18.97 -1.32
N ARG A 225 1.69 19.19 -2.61
CA ARG A 225 0.67 19.47 -3.62
C ARG A 225 -0.35 18.34 -3.75
N HIS A 226 0.15 17.09 -3.77
CA HIS A 226 -0.70 15.92 -3.89
C HIS A 226 -1.58 15.76 -2.65
N ARG A 227 -1.01 15.88 -1.45
CA ARG A 227 -1.75 15.83 -0.18
C ARG A 227 -2.82 16.92 -0.09
N LYS A 228 -2.54 18.15 -0.55
CA LYS A 228 -3.55 19.22 -0.63
C LYS A 228 -4.76 18.80 -1.47
N THR A 229 -4.53 18.20 -2.64
CA THR A 229 -5.62 17.70 -3.50
C THR A 229 -6.41 16.57 -2.81
N ILE A 230 -5.71 15.64 -2.15
CA ILE A 230 -6.31 14.53 -1.41
C ILE A 230 -7.21 15.05 -0.29
N LEU A 231 -6.74 15.99 0.53
CA LEU A 231 -7.51 16.54 1.65
C LEU A 231 -8.75 17.30 1.18
N ALA A 232 -8.64 18.13 0.14
CA ALA A 232 -9.79 18.82 -0.43
C ALA A 232 -10.85 17.81 -0.95
N ASN A 233 -10.41 16.75 -1.59
CA ASN A 233 -11.28 15.69 -2.08
C ASN A 233 -11.90 14.86 -0.93
N LEU A 234 -11.14 14.63 0.13
CA LEU A 234 -11.63 13.92 1.32
C LEU A 234 -12.77 14.68 2.00
N ASP A 235 -12.67 16.01 2.10
CA ASP A 235 -13.73 16.86 2.66
C ASP A 235 -15.00 16.83 1.79
N LEU A 236 -14.87 16.65 0.47
CA LEU A 236 -16.04 16.41 -0.41
C LEU A 236 -16.68 15.06 -0.15
N LEU A 237 -15.87 14.02 0.05
CA LEU A 237 -16.36 12.68 0.39
C LEU A 237 -17.04 12.65 1.75
N ASP A 238 -16.48 13.32 2.76
CA ASP A 238 -17.11 13.40 4.09
C ASP A 238 -18.54 13.95 3.96
N ARG A 239 -18.71 15.11 3.29
CA ARG A 239 -20.03 15.71 3.04
C ARG A 239 -20.96 14.82 2.21
N PHE A 240 -20.41 14.11 1.23
CA PHE A 240 -21.21 13.16 0.43
C PHE A 240 -21.73 12.01 1.27
N PHE A 241 -20.87 11.35 2.02
CA PHE A 241 -21.25 10.20 2.85
C PHE A 241 -22.14 10.60 4.04
N GLU A 242 -21.97 11.79 4.59
CA GLU A 242 -22.86 12.37 5.60
C GLU A 242 -24.29 12.55 5.06
N ARG A 243 -24.46 13.15 3.85
CA ARG A 243 -25.78 13.28 3.19
C ARG A 243 -26.44 11.94 2.85
N HIS A 244 -25.67 10.87 2.76
CA HIS A 244 -26.14 9.53 2.39
C HIS A 244 -25.86 8.50 3.48
N GLU A 245 -25.83 8.94 4.73
CA GLU A 245 -25.57 8.06 5.89
C GLU A 245 -26.60 6.94 6.04
N ASP A 246 -27.81 7.10 5.52
CA ASP A 246 -28.86 6.07 5.44
C ASP A 246 -28.46 4.87 4.54
N ARG A 247 -27.52 5.07 3.63
CA ARG A 247 -27.13 4.13 2.56
C ARG A 247 -25.74 3.54 2.70
N PHE A 248 -24.82 4.31 3.29
CA PHE A 248 -23.40 3.96 3.38
C PHE A 248 -22.90 4.00 4.81
N GLU A 249 -21.92 3.13 5.09
CA GLU A 249 -21.04 3.27 6.24
C GLU A 249 -19.74 3.92 5.78
N TRP A 250 -19.42 5.07 6.32
CA TRP A 250 -18.21 5.82 6.03
C TRP A 250 -17.20 5.72 7.17
N TYR A 251 -15.99 5.36 6.83
CA TYR A 251 -14.86 5.35 7.73
C TYR A 251 -13.80 6.27 7.13
N ARG A 252 -13.68 7.46 7.72
CA ARG A 252 -12.71 8.45 7.26
C ARG A 252 -11.30 7.87 7.39
N PRO A 253 -10.51 7.79 6.30
CA PRO A 253 -9.13 7.35 6.34
C PRO A 253 -8.25 8.36 7.08
N ARG A 254 -7.07 7.93 7.54
CA ARG A 254 -6.06 8.79 8.17
C ARG A 254 -4.85 9.05 7.27
N ALA A 255 -4.73 8.29 6.19
CA ALA A 255 -3.65 8.44 5.21
C ALA A 255 -4.04 7.87 3.85
N GLY A 256 -3.22 8.16 2.85
CA GLY A 256 -3.40 7.65 1.50
C GLY A 256 -4.40 8.45 0.67
N SER A 257 -4.78 7.89 -0.47
CA SER A 257 -5.74 8.48 -1.41
C SER A 257 -6.88 7.52 -1.74
N ILE A 258 -7.17 6.61 -0.81
CA ILE A 258 -8.17 5.54 -0.92
C ILE A 258 -8.91 5.35 0.39
N ALA A 259 -10.17 4.87 0.31
CA ALA A 259 -10.97 4.48 1.45
C ALA A 259 -11.86 3.28 1.09
N LEU A 260 -12.40 2.60 2.11
CA LEU A 260 -13.20 1.39 1.96
C LEU A 260 -14.57 1.52 2.66
N PRO A 261 -15.46 2.36 2.14
CA PRO A 261 -16.84 2.43 2.65
C PRO A 261 -17.60 1.13 2.41
N ALA A 262 -18.76 0.99 3.08
CA ALA A 262 -19.66 -0.12 2.87
C ALA A 262 -21.07 0.35 2.51
N LEU A 263 -21.78 -0.47 1.73
CA LEU A 263 -23.22 -0.35 1.55
C LEU A 263 -23.92 -0.85 2.82
N LYS A 264 -24.90 -0.12 3.33
CA LYS A 264 -25.75 -0.59 4.43
C LYS A 264 -26.69 -1.69 3.96
N GLY A 265 -27.00 -2.64 4.82
CA GLY A 265 -27.84 -3.80 4.53
C GLY A 265 -27.10 -4.93 3.81
N LYS A 266 -27.86 -5.91 3.32
CA LYS A 266 -27.32 -7.11 2.61
C LYS A 266 -27.12 -6.85 1.11
N ARG A 267 -26.26 -5.88 0.74
CA ARG A 267 -26.08 -5.46 -0.66
C ARG A 267 -24.76 -5.97 -1.23
N ASP A 268 -24.75 -6.32 -2.51
CA ASP A 268 -23.53 -6.72 -3.22
C ASP A 268 -22.87 -5.50 -3.89
N ALA A 269 -21.74 -5.08 -3.35
CA ALA A 269 -20.95 -3.99 -3.93
C ALA A 269 -20.40 -4.32 -5.32
N THR A 270 -20.31 -5.58 -5.71
CA THR A 270 -19.88 -5.98 -7.06
C THR A 270 -20.88 -5.49 -8.10
N ARG A 271 -22.16 -5.80 -7.87
CA ARG A 271 -23.24 -5.34 -8.75
C ARG A 271 -23.36 -3.82 -8.72
N PHE A 272 -23.34 -3.22 -7.53
CA PHE A 272 -23.37 -1.77 -7.36
C PHE A 272 -22.29 -1.05 -8.17
N CYS A 273 -21.03 -1.50 -8.09
CA CYS A 273 -19.91 -0.93 -8.84
C CYS A 273 -20.07 -1.13 -10.35
N ALA A 274 -20.56 -2.29 -10.80
CA ALA A 274 -20.81 -2.57 -12.19
C ALA A 274 -21.93 -1.67 -12.78
N ASP A 275 -23.03 -1.49 -12.04
CA ASP A 275 -24.13 -0.62 -12.45
C ASP A 275 -23.70 0.86 -12.48
N LEU A 276 -22.92 1.30 -11.52
CA LEU A 276 -22.41 2.67 -11.45
C LEU A 276 -21.50 2.99 -12.65
N VAL A 277 -20.56 2.10 -12.97
CA VAL A 277 -19.68 2.33 -14.13
C VAL A 277 -20.44 2.30 -15.43
N LYS A 278 -21.42 1.40 -15.57
CA LYS A 278 -22.27 1.28 -16.78
C LYS A 278 -23.15 2.51 -17.00
N GLN A 279 -23.72 3.08 -15.93
CA GLN A 279 -24.72 4.14 -16.03
C GLN A 279 -24.12 5.55 -15.96
N GLN A 280 -23.01 5.71 -15.22
CA GLN A 280 -22.42 7.03 -14.92
C GLN A 280 -20.93 7.14 -15.24
N GLY A 281 -20.28 6.07 -15.72
CA GLY A 281 -18.86 6.08 -16.04
C GLY A 281 -17.94 6.24 -14.81
N VAL A 282 -18.45 6.03 -13.60
CA VAL A 282 -17.67 6.15 -12.35
C VAL A 282 -17.21 4.78 -11.90
N LEU A 283 -15.89 4.59 -11.85
CA LEU A 283 -15.27 3.33 -11.45
C LEU A 283 -14.98 3.30 -9.95
N LEU A 284 -15.64 2.42 -9.23
CA LEU A 284 -15.31 1.97 -7.88
C LEU A 284 -14.82 0.51 -7.93
N VAL A 285 -14.00 0.11 -6.98
CA VAL A 285 -13.46 -1.26 -6.96
C VAL A 285 -14.17 -2.09 -5.88
N PRO A 286 -14.88 -3.18 -6.25
CA PRO A 286 -15.53 -4.04 -5.27
C PRO A 286 -14.58 -4.56 -4.20
N GLY A 287 -15.02 -4.59 -2.95
CA GLY A 287 -14.21 -5.05 -1.82
C GLY A 287 -13.75 -6.51 -1.93
N LYS A 288 -14.48 -7.34 -2.67
CA LYS A 288 -14.09 -8.73 -2.98
C LYS A 288 -12.70 -8.84 -3.59
N VAL A 289 -12.27 -7.86 -4.38
CA VAL A 289 -10.91 -7.79 -4.98
C VAL A 289 -9.82 -7.77 -3.91
N PHE A 290 -10.13 -7.27 -2.71
CA PHE A 290 -9.21 -7.21 -1.56
C PHE A 290 -9.50 -8.31 -0.52
N GLY A 291 -10.42 -9.22 -0.81
CA GLY A 291 -10.89 -10.22 0.14
C GLY A 291 -11.86 -9.70 1.21
N CYS A 292 -12.46 -8.52 0.99
CA CYS A 292 -13.44 -7.94 1.90
C CYS A 292 -14.82 -8.61 1.80
N GLN A 293 -15.70 -8.25 2.74
CA GLN A 293 -17.12 -8.57 2.68
C GLN A 293 -17.77 -8.01 1.40
N ALA A 294 -18.83 -8.68 0.94
CA ALA A 294 -19.47 -8.37 -0.35
C ALA A 294 -20.07 -6.96 -0.45
N ASN A 295 -20.41 -6.32 0.67
CA ASN A 295 -21.00 -4.98 0.70
C ASN A 295 -19.98 -3.82 0.70
N ARG A 296 -18.66 -4.09 0.68
CA ARG A 296 -17.62 -3.04 0.68
C ARG A 296 -17.13 -2.74 -0.71
N PHE A 297 -16.71 -1.49 -0.91
CA PHE A 297 -16.05 -1.05 -2.13
C PHE A 297 -14.94 -0.05 -1.83
N ARG A 298 -13.88 -0.05 -2.65
CA ARG A 298 -12.82 0.94 -2.52
C ARG A 298 -13.10 2.13 -3.43
N ILE A 299 -13.02 3.33 -2.87
CA ILE A 299 -13.04 4.61 -3.57
C ILE A 299 -11.64 5.23 -3.56
N GLY A 300 -11.19 5.74 -4.72
CA GLY A 300 -9.95 6.51 -4.86
C GLY A 300 -10.26 8.00 -4.99
N PHE A 301 -9.52 8.84 -4.27
CA PHE A 301 -9.76 10.29 -4.23
C PHE A 301 -8.49 11.14 -4.40
N GLY A 302 -7.43 10.58 -4.95
CA GLY A 302 -6.18 11.30 -5.22
C GLY A 302 -6.18 12.12 -6.52
N ARG A 303 -7.27 12.15 -7.29
CA ARG A 303 -7.32 12.80 -8.61
C ARG A 303 -8.08 14.12 -8.56
N LYS A 304 -7.65 15.09 -9.40
CA LYS A 304 -8.28 16.42 -9.50
C LYS A 304 -9.72 16.38 -10.00
N ASN A 305 -10.10 15.37 -10.78
CA ASN A 305 -11.44 15.22 -11.34
C ASN A 305 -12.42 14.49 -10.41
N LEU A 306 -12.08 14.30 -9.13
CA LEU A 306 -13.02 13.69 -8.18
C LEU A 306 -14.35 14.48 -8.08
N PRO A 307 -14.37 15.81 -8.03
CA PRO A 307 -15.65 16.56 -7.93
C PRO A 307 -16.64 16.13 -9.01
N GLN A 308 -16.23 16.09 -10.27
CA GLN A 308 -17.08 15.66 -11.40
C GLN A 308 -17.53 14.20 -11.27
N ALA A 309 -16.61 13.31 -10.87
CA ALA A 309 -16.97 11.91 -10.64
C ALA A 309 -17.96 11.75 -9.48
N LEU A 310 -17.84 12.57 -8.44
CA LEU A 310 -18.74 12.55 -7.29
C LEU A 310 -20.15 13.08 -7.63
N GLU A 311 -20.26 14.06 -8.51
CA GLU A 311 -21.55 14.52 -9.06
C GLU A 311 -22.29 13.38 -9.79
N GLN A 312 -21.57 12.64 -10.64
CA GLN A 312 -22.14 11.49 -11.34
C GLN A 312 -22.53 10.36 -10.37
N PHE A 313 -21.72 10.17 -9.34
CA PHE A 313 -22.05 9.21 -8.28
C PHE A 313 -23.30 9.65 -7.50
N GLU A 314 -23.44 10.94 -7.19
CA GLU A 314 -24.64 11.50 -6.54
C GLU A 314 -25.93 11.29 -7.38
N ILE A 315 -25.86 11.53 -8.71
CA ILE A 315 -26.97 11.28 -9.63
C ILE A 315 -27.39 9.80 -9.57
N PHE A 316 -26.44 8.88 -9.61
CA PHE A 316 -26.71 7.45 -9.50
C PHE A 316 -27.39 7.09 -8.18
N VAL A 317 -26.88 7.59 -7.06
CA VAL A 317 -27.42 7.32 -5.73
C VAL A 317 -28.83 7.85 -5.58
N LYS A 318 -29.14 9.05 -6.12
CA LYS A 318 -30.49 9.64 -6.08
C LYS A 318 -31.51 8.89 -6.95
N LYS A 319 -31.09 8.48 -8.16
CA LYS A 319 -31.95 7.76 -9.11
C LYS A 319 -32.35 6.37 -8.62
N HIS A 320 -31.45 5.71 -7.95
CA HIS A 320 -31.70 4.39 -7.39
C HIS A 320 -32.12 4.57 -5.93
N ARG A 321 -33.45 4.71 -5.65
CA ARG A 321 -33.99 4.42 -4.32
C ARG A 321 -33.47 3.03 -3.98
N ILE A 322 -32.45 2.98 -3.14
CA ILE A 322 -31.75 1.74 -2.86
C ILE A 322 -32.62 0.93 -1.89
N GLY A 323 -33.68 0.34 -2.44
CA GLY A 323 -34.41 -0.77 -1.88
C GLY A 323 -34.05 -2.00 -2.73
N TYR A 324 -32.96 -2.67 -2.40
CA TYR A 324 -32.65 -4.01 -2.90
C TYR A 324 -32.46 -4.94 -1.71
#